data_828421bc9eeb8a837a507ab6ced6f5eb
#
_entry.id   828421bc9eeb8a837a507ab6ced6f5eb
#
_cell.length_a   1.000
_cell.length_b   1.000
_cell.length_c   1.000
_cell.angle_alpha   90.00
_cell.angle_beta   90.00
_cell.angle_gamma   90.00
#
_symmetry.space_group_name_H-M   'P 1'
#
loop_
_entity.id
_entity.type
_entity.pdbx_description
1 polymer ?
#
loop_
_entity_poly.entity_id
_entity_poly.type
_entity_poly.pdbx_seq_one_letter_code
_entity_poly.pdbx_strand_id
1 'polypeptide(L)'
;MKFNNRNVWIDPSAKMGTGVRIGDNSVIYANVEIGDGTVIANDCVIGEPSGDYYENSDYKQELTRIGHNGLIRSHSIIYAGCVIGDQFQTGHRVCVR
;
A
#
# COMPACT_ATOMS: atom_id res chain seq x y z
N MET A 1 11.06 -14.85 2.08
CA MET A 1 9.62 -14.61 2.24
C MET A 1 8.87 -15.29 1.11
N LYS A 2 7.72 -15.87 1.43
CA LYS A 2 6.88 -16.52 0.42
C LYS A 2 5.66 -15.66 0.12
N PHE A 3 5.35 -15.53 -1.16
CA PHE A 3 4.17 -14.85 -1.63
C PHE A 3 3.17 -15.91 -2.06
N ASN A 4 2.22 -16.23 -1.18
CA ASN A 4 1.26 -17.30 -1.42
C ASN A 4 -0.04 -16.80 -2.03
N ASN A 5 -0.17 -15.50 -2.17
CA ASN A 5 -1.33 -14.84 -2.76
C ASN A 5 -2.63 -15.12 -1.97
N ARG A 6 -2.51 -15.21 -0.66
CA ARG A 6 -3.65 -15.50 0.21
C ARG A 6 -4.21 -14.23 0.79
N ASN A 7 -5.53 -14.11 0.67
CA ASN A 7 -6.27 -13.03 1.32
C ASN A 7 -5.71 -11.64 1.00
N VAL A 8 -5.27 -11.44 -0.24
CA VAL A 8 -4.78 -10.15 -0.72
C VAL A 8 -5.94 -9.43 -1.39
N TRP A 9 -6.21 -8.20 -0.96
CA TRP A 9 -7.22 -7.39 -1.62
C TRP A 9 -6.57 -6.17 -2.26
N ILE A 10 -6.84 -5.97 -3.54
CA ILE A 10 -6.31 -4.84 -4.29
C ILE A 10 -7.48 -4.17 -4.99
N ASP A 11 -7.70 -2.89 -4.66
CA ASP A 11 -8.75 -2.14 -5.31
C ASP A 11 -8.52 -2.07 -6.82
N PRO A 12 -9.57 -2.22 -7.65
CA PRO A 12 -9.40 -2.19 -9.10
C PRO A 12 -8.78 -0.90 -9.65
N SER A 13 -8.88 0.21 -8.94
CA SER A 13 -8.28 1.47 -9.35
C SER A 13 -6.78 1.55 -9.08
N ALA A 14 -6.22 0.64 -8.29
CA ALA A 14 -4.80 0.66 -7.96
C ALA A 14 -3.95 0.35 -9.19
N LYS A 15 -2.83 1.05 -9.32
CA LYS A 15 -1.90 0.87 -10.43
C LYS A 15 -0.60 0.26 -9.90
N MET A 16 -0.29 -0.93 -10.41
CA MET A 16 0.90 -1.67 -10.00
C MET A 16 1.93 -1.64 -11.11
N GLY A 17 3.15 -1.31 -10.78
CA GLY A 17 4.27 -1.43 -11.71
C GLY A 17 4.64 -2.88 -11.96
N THR A 18 5.64 -3.06 -12.82
CA THR A 18 6.15 -4.39 -13.18
C THR A 18 6.93 -4.98 -12.00
N GLY A 19 6.68 -6.24 -11.69
CA GLY A 19 7.42 -6.94 -10.66
C GLY A 19 7.06 -6.55 -9.23
N VAL A 20 5.97 -5.84 -9.02
CA VAL A 20 5.47 -5.54 -7.68
C VAL A 20 4.96 -6.83 -7.04
N ARG A 21 5.36 -7.07 -5.79
CA ARG A 21 4.92 -8.25 -5.05
C ARG A 21 4.24 -7.83 -3.76
N ILE A 22 3.11 -8.46 -3.48
CA ILE A 22 2.26 -8.12 -2.34
C ILE A 22 2.13 -9.36 -1.46
N GLY A 23 2.46 -9.22 -0.19
CA GLY A 23 2.39 -10.30 0.78
C GLY A 23 0.96 -10.62 1.22
N ASP A 24 0.81 -11.78 1.84
CA ASP A 24 -0.49 -12.29 2.28
C ASP A 24 -1.17 -11.34 3.28
N ASN A 25 -2.48 -11.32 3.25
CA ASN A 25 -3.35 -10.53 4.13
C ASN A 25 -3.15 -9.01 3.97
N SER A 26 -2.51 -8.58 2.90
CA SER A 26 -2.32 -7.14 2.66
C SER A 26 -3.52 -6.55 1.93
N VAL A 27 -3.76 -5.26 2.17
CA VAL A 27 -4.86 -4.52 1.57
C VAL A 27 -4.30 -3.31 0.85
N ILE A 28 -4.64 -3.18 -0.42
CA ILE A 28 -4.30 -2.01 -1.23
C ILE A 28 -5.59 -1.27 -1.55
N TYR A 29 -5.75 -0.11 -0.97
CA TYR A 29 -6.96 0.69 -1.15
C TYR A 29 -6.99 1.39 -2.51
N ALA A 30 -8.08 2.12 -2.75
CA ALA A 30 -8.28 2.86 -3.99
C ALA A 30 -7.22 3.94 -4.18
N ASN A 31 -6.99 4.31 -5.43
CA ASN A 31 -6.14 5.44 -5.80
C ASN A 31 -4.70 5.31 -5.28
N VAL A 32 -4.15 4.10 -5.37
CA VAL A 32 -2.78 3.78 -4.97
C VAL A 32 -1.97 3.49 -6.23
N GLU A 33 -0.76 4.07 -6.32
CA GLU A 33 0.20 3.76 -7.39
C GLU A 33 1.48 3.25 -6.75
N ILE A 34 1.95 2.09 -7.19
CA ILE A 34 3.16 1.46 -6.67
C ILE A 34 4.12 1.23 -7.83
N GLY A 35 5.32 1.76 -7.71
CA GLY A 35 6.35 1.68 -8.74
C GLY A 35 6.95 0.29 -8.90
N ASP A 36 7.69 0.11 -9.99
CA ASP A 36 8.26 -1.18 -10.37
C ASP A 36 9.16 -1.76 -9.28
N GLY A 37 9.09 -3.06 -9.11
CA GLY A 37 9.99 -3.80 -8.23
C GLY A 37 9.76 -3.61 -6.74
N THR A 38 8.75 -2.86 -6.34
CA THR A 38 8.46 -2.64 -4.93
C THR A 38 7.83 -3.88 -4.30
N VAL A 39 8.26 -4.19 -3.10
CA VAL A 39 7.77 -5.33 -2.32
C VAL A 39 6.99 -4.82 -1.12
N ILE A 40 5.77 -5.29 -1.00
CA ILE A 40 4.91 -5.05 0.16
C ILE A 40 4.84 -6.39 0.90
N ALA A 41 5.31 -6.42 2.13
CA ALA A 41 5.33 -7.66 2.90
C ALA A 41 3.93 -8.01 3.43
N ASN A 42 3.85 -9.04 4.27
CA ASN A 42 2.56 -9.54 4.77
C ASN A 42 1.87 -8.55 5.71
N ASP A 43 0.55 -8.59 5.71
CA ASP A 43 -0.28 -7.86 6.68
C ASP A 43 -0.07 -6.34 6.64
N CYS A 44 0.17 -5.81 5.45
CA CYS A 44 0.32 -4.37 5.25
C CYS A 44 -0.97 -3.76 4.75
N VAL A 45 -1.14 -2.47 5.03
CA VAL A 45 -2.24 -1.68 4.48
C VAL A 45 -1.65 -0.48 3.74
N ILE A 46 -1.95 -0.37 2.46
CA ILE A 46 -1.46 0.73 1.63
C ILE A 46 -2.64 1.59 1.21
N GLY A 47 -2.54 2.88 1.50
CA GLY A 47 -3.63 3.80 1.22
C GLY A 47 -4.70 3.81 2.31
N GLU A 48 -4.32 3.58 3.56
CA GLU A 48 -5.27 3.58 4.68
C GLU A 48 -6.08 4.86 4.65
N PRO A 49 -7.42 4.78 4.56
CA PRO A 49 -8.23 6.00 4.50
C PRO A 49 -8.30 6.71 5.85
N SER A 50 -8.57 8.00 5.81
CA SER A 50 -8.84 8.76 7.02
C SER A 50 -10.19 8.35 7.63
N GLY A 51 -10.45 8.82 8.86
CA GLY A 51 -11.72 8.53 9.54
C GLY A 51 -12.96 8.92 8.74
N ASP A 52 -12.86 9.94 7.90
CA ASP A 52 -13.97 10.39 7.05
C ASP A 52 -14.48 9.31 6.11
N TYR A 53 -13.63 8.37 5.73
CA TYR A 53 -14.02 7.25 4.88
C TYR A 53 -15.24 6.50 5.45
N TYR A 54 -15.28 6.38 6.76
CA TYR A 54 -16.30 5.59 7.44
C TYR A 54 -17.58 6.38 7.73
N GLU A 55 -17.52 7.70 7.64
CA GLU A 55 -18.61 8.55 8.08
C GLU A 55 -19.23 9.42 6.99
N ASN A 56 -18.51 9.64 5.89
CA ASN A 56 -18.92 10.59 4.86
C ASN A 56 -19.03 9.87 3.51
N SER A 57 -20.26 9.79 2.98
CA SER A 57 -20.50 9.13 1.69
C SER A 57 -19.85 9.86 0.51
N ASP A 58 -19.48 11.12 0.69
CA ASP A 58 -18.81 11.91 -0.34
C ASP A 58 -17.28 11.87 -0.23
N TYR A 59 -16.76 10.98 0.63
CA TYR A 59 -15.32 10.84 0.82
C TYR A 59 -14.61 10.54 -0.49
N LYS A 60 -13.53 11.27 -0.73
CA LYS A 60 -12.65 11.04 -1.88
C LYS A 60 -11.28 10.62 -1.39
N GLN A 61 -10.83 9.47 -1.86
CA GLN A 61 -9.54 8.92 -1.49
C GLN A 61 -8.43 9.71 -2.18
N GLU A 62 -7.50 10.26 -1.39
CA GLU A 62 -6.34 10.93 -1.93
C GLU A 62 -5.40 9.94 -2.60
N LEU A 63 -4.64 10.42 -3.59
CA LEU A 63 -3.64 9.61 -4.27
C LEU A 63 -2.53 9.24 -3.29
N THR A 64 -2.20 7.95 -3.24
CA THR A 64 -1.05 7.43 -2.52
C THR A 64 -0.06 6.91 -3.54
N ARG A 65 1.18 7.36 -3.48
CA ARG A 65 2.19 6.94 -4.44
C ARG A 65 3.42 6.41 -3.73
N ILE A 66 3.85 5.21 -4.13
CA ILE A 66 5.11 4.63 -3.69
C ILE A 66 5.97 4.45 -4.93
N GLY A 67 7.21 4.88 -4.86
CA GLY A 67 8.15 4.82 -5.97
C GLY A 67 8.65 3.41 -6.27
N HIS A 68 9.75 3.34 -7.02
CA HIS A 68 10.30 2.07 -7.50
C HIS A 68 11.22 1.44 -6.45
N ASN A 69 11.28 0.10 -6.47
CA ASN A 69 12.24 -0.70 -5.69
C ASN A 69 12.19 -0.43 -4.20
N GLY A 70 11.02 -0.15 -3.67
CA GLY A 70 10.81 0.01 -2.24
C GLY A 70 10.62 -1.33 -1.53
N LEU A 71 10.73 -1.29 -0.21
CA LEU A 71 10.45 -2.45 0.64
C LEU A 71 9.66 -1.99 1.85
N ILE A 72 8.42 -2.37 1.90
CA ILE A 72 7.53 -2.08 3.03
C ILE A 72 7.40 -3.37 3.84
N ARG A 73 7.98 -3.37 5.06
CA ARG A 73 8.02 -4.57 5.91
C ARG A 73 6.65 -4.83 6.54
N SER A 74 6.52 -6.04 7.07
CA SER A 74 5.23 -6.57 7.56
C SER A 74 4.57 -5.68 8.61
N HIS A 75 3.23 -5.69 8.62
CA HIS A 75 2.38 -4.96 9.55
C HIS A 75 2.53 -3.44 9.47
N SER A 76 3.01 -2.93 8.35
CA SER A 76 3.13 -1.48 8.16
C SER A 76 1.88 -0.90 7.53
N ILE A 77 1.61 0.36 7.81
CA ILE A 77 0.45 1.09 7.31
C ILE A 77 0.94 2.36 6.65
N ILE A 78 0.59 2.53 5.39
CA ILE A 78 0.84 3.77 4.65
C ILE A 78 -0.49 4.47 4.44
N TYR A 79 -0.66 5.65 4.98
CA TYR A 79 -1.92 6.38 4.86
C TYR A 79 -2.10 6.98 3.47
N ALA A 80 -3.36 7.14 3.10
CA ALA A 80 -3.73 7.82 1.86
C ALA A 80 -3.12 9.23 1.83
N GLY A 81 -2.69 9.65 0.65
CA GLY A 81 -2.08 10.96 0.45
C GLY A 81 -0.57 10.99 0.61
N CYS A 82 0.06 9.90 1.08
CA CYS A 82 1.51 9.85 1.19
C CYS A 82 2.15 9.71 -0.19
N VAL A 83 3.21 10.46 -0.42
CA VAL A 83 4.03 10.34 -1.62
C VAL A 83 5.43 9.92 -1.19
N ILE A 84 5.82 8.73 -1.59
CA ILE A 84 7.03 8.07 -1.13
C ILE A 84 7.95 7.86 -2.34
N GLY A 85 9.19 8.30 -2.21
CA GLY A 85 10.18 8.21 -3.28
C GLY A 85 10.69 6.79 -3.52
N ASP A 86 11.63 6.69 -4.46
CA ASP A 86 12.21 5.40 -4.82
C ASP A 86 13.09 4.83 -3.71
N GLN A 87 13.18 3.50 -3.66
CA GLN A 87 14.06 2.77 -2.76
C GLN A 87 13.78 3.01 -1.27
N PHE A 88 12.57 3.43 -0.96
CA PHE A 88 12.14 3.65 0.42
C PHE A 88 12.02 2.31 1.14
N GLN A 89 12.50 2.25 2.36
CA GLN A 89 12.39 1.04 3.17
C GLN A 89 11.83 1.36 4.55
N THR A 90 10.93 0.50 5.02
CA THR A 90 10.44 0.57 6.40
C THR A 90 10.97 -0.60 7.21
N GLY A 91 11.00 -0.46 8.53
CA GLY A 91 10.99 -1.61 9.41
C GLY A 91 9.57 -2.21 9.44
N HIS A 92 9.36 -3.18 10.31
CA HIS A 92 8.02 -3.72 10.52
C HIS A 92 7.22 -2.83 11.47
N ARG A 93 5.89 -2.88 11.34
CA ARG A 93 4.94 -2.12 12.18
C ARG A 93 5.17 -0.61 12.12
N VAL A 94 5.51 -0.11 10.95
CA VAL A 94 5.70 1.33 10.74
C VAL A 94 4.42 1.93 10.21
N CYS A 95 4.05 3.09 10.74
CA CYS A 95 2.92 3.86 10.26
C CYS A 95 3.45 5.14 9.62
N VAL A 96 3.16 5.33 8.33
CA VAL A 96 3.56 6.52 7.59
C VAL A 96 2.31 7.32 7.28
N ARG A 97 2.32 8.57 7.69
CA ARG A 97 1.21 9.50 7.49
C ARG A 97 1.65 10.70 6.69
#